data_f2e0a3691cb68c544b47e549bfb690e4
#
_entry.id   f2e0a3691cb68c544b47e549bfb690e4
#
_cell.length_a   1.000
_cell.length_b   1.000
_cell.length_c   1.000
_cell.angle_alpha   90.00
_cell.angle_beta   90.00
_cell.angle_gamma   90.00
#
_symmetry.space_group_name_H-M   'P 1'
#
loop_
_entity.id
_entity.type
_entity.pdbx_description
1 polymer ?
#
loop_
_entity_poly.entity_id
_entity_poly.type
_entity_poly.pdbx_seq_one_letter_code
_entity_poly.pdbx_strand_id
1 'polypeptide(L)'
;NFWLSCMVIEPEAMCRQVRGEQDSLYITEKGKSCPTEILETLASYNAEGRPIWKPMHMQPIFRNNDFITREGSGRAKTNAYIVGRTSGDDGMPLDIGMDIFDRGLCLPSDNKMTKEQQDSIIEIVKKCFE
;
A
#
# COMPACT_ATOMS: atom_id res chain seq x y z
N ASN A 1 9.59 19.16 1.12
CA ASN A 1 8.29 19.23 0.49
C ASN A 1 7.32 18.32 1.24
N PHE A 2 6.30 18.90 1.86
CA PHE A 2 5.28 18.19 2.63
C PHE A 2 4.01 18.00 1.79
N TRP A 3 4.16 17.36 0.63
CA TRP A 3 3.06 17.20 -0.32
C TRP A 3 1.96 16.26 0.17
N LEU A 4 2.33 15.08 0.68
CA LEU A 4 1.37 14.06 1.10
C LEU A 4 1.76 13.46 2.46
N SER A 5 0.75 13.14 3.25
CA SER A 5 0.88 12.29 4.43
C SER A 5 0.71 10.84 3.99
N CYS A 6 1.76 10.04 4.09
CA CYS A 6 1.72 8.63 3.73
C CYS A 6 1.78 7.77 5.00
N MET A 7 1.07 6.66 4.96
CA MET A 7 1.07 5.63 6.00
C MET A 7 1.48 4.30 5.39
N VAL A 8 2.28 3.52 6.10
CA VAL A 8 2.60 2.13 5.76
C VAL A 8 2.17 1.27 6.93
N ILE A 9 1.37 0.23 6.66
CA ILE A 9 0.85 -0.68 7.69
C ILE A 9 1.94 -1.69 8.02
N GLU A 10 2.16 -1.95 9.30
CA GLU A 10 3.10 -2.99 9.73
C GLU A 10 2.64 -4.37 9.23
N PRO A 11 3.56 -5.27 8.82
CA PRO A 11 3.19 -6.57 8.25
C PRO A 11 2.24 -7.38 9.15
N GLU A 12 2.42 -7.32 10.46
CA GLU A 12 1.61 -8.06 11.45
C GLU A 12 0.19 -7.51 11.56
N ALA A 13 -0.02 -6.23 11.21
CA ALA A 13 -1.31 -5.55 11.21
C ALA A 13 -2.01 -5.60 9.85
N MET A 14 -1.41 -6.24 8.84
CA MET A 14 -2.03 -6.44 7.54
C MET A 14 -3.04 -7.57 7.56
N CYS A 15 -4.25 -7.31 7.11
CA CYS A 15 -5.16 -8.37 6.71
C CYS A 15 -4.80 -8.91 5.32
N ARG A 16 -5.33 -10.07 4.98
CA ARG A 16 -5.08 -10.70 3.69
C ARG A 16 -5.75 -9.90 2.57
N GLN A 17 -4.94 -9.45 1.60
CA GLN A 17 -5.44 -8.78 0.40
C GLN A 17 -4.80 -9.38 -0.86
N VAL A 18 -5.50 -9.21 -1.99
CA VAL A 18 -5.01 -9.47 -3.34
C VAL A 18 -5.31 -8.24 -4.17
N ARG A 19 -4.28 -7.62 -4.73
CA ARG A 19 -4.41 -6.45 -5.59
C ARG A 19 -4.27 -6.87 -7.05
N GLY A 20 -5.40 -7.00 -7.75
CA GLY A 20 -5.46 -7.24 -9.18
C GLY A 20 -5.11 -6.00 -10.01
N GLU A 21 -5.11 -6.14 -11.33
CA GLU A 21 -4.94 -5.00 -12.24
C GLU A 21 -6.20 -4.13 -12.30
N GLN A 22 -7.37 -4.73 -12.13
CA GLN A 22 -8.67 -4.05 -12.19
C GLN A 22 -9.39 -4.06 -10.85
N ASP A 23 -9.20 -5.11 -10.04
CA ASP A 23 -9.90 -5.30 -8.79
C ASP A 23 -8.94 -5.56 -7.64
N SER A 24 -9.33 -5.13 -6.45
CA SER A 24 -8.67 -5.48 -5.21
C SER A 24 -9.67 -6.20 -4.30
N LEU A 25 -9.24 -7.31 -3.73
CA LEU A 25 -10.03 -8.11 -2.79
C LEU A 25 -9.29 -8.20 -1.46
N TYR A 26 -10.04 -8.21 -0.36
CA TYR A 26 -9.46 -8.43 0.97
C TYR A 26 -10.42 -9.24 1.84
N ILE A 27 -9.88 -9.79 2.90
CA ILE A 27 -10.63 -10.53 3.91
C ILE A 27 -10.49 -9.75 5.21
N THR A 28 -11.60 -9.25 5.74
CA THR A 28 -11.62 -8.56 7.03
C THR A 28 -11.17 -9.48 8.14
N GLU A 29 -10.29 -9.00 8.99
CA GLU A 29 -9.74 -9.71 10.14
C GLU A 29 -9.64 -8.76 11.33
N LYS A 30 -10.19 -9.15 12.47
CA LYS A 30 -10.19 -8.30 13.66
C LYS A 30 -8.76 -7.90 14.06
N GLY A 31 -8.54 -6.61 14.30
CA GLY A 31 -7.25 -6.06 14.66
C GLY A 31 -6.30 -5.87 13.48
N LYS A 32 -6.74 -6.14 12.24
CA LYS A 32 -5.93 -5.98 11.05
C LYS A 32 -6.71 -5.27 9.95
N SER A 33 -5.98 -4.61 9.08
CA SER A 33 -6.56 -3.95 7.92
C SER A 33 -5.59 -3.95 6.74
N CYS A 34 -5.99 -3.37 5.62
CA CYS A 34 -5.14 -3.18 4.45
C CYS A 34 -5.43 -1.84 3.75
N PRO A 35 -4.54 -1.36 2.88
CA PRO A 35 -4.76 -0.13 2.15
C PRO A 35 -6.10 -0.08 1.41
N THR A 36 -6.53 -1.19 0.82
CA THR A 36 -7.81 -1.27 0.10
C THR A 36 -8.99 -1.00 1.03
N GLU A 37 -9.07 -1.70 2.16
CA GLU A 37 -10.14 -1.53 3.13
C GLU A 37 -10.18 -0.10 3.68
N ILE A 38 -9.03 0.46 4.05
CA ILE A 38 -8.95 1.82 4.58
C ILE A 38 -9.43 2.85 3.54
N LEU A 39 -9.00 2.70 2.28
CA LEU A 39 -9.39 3.62 1.21
C LEU A 39 -10.89 3.55 0.91
N GLU A 40 -11.49 2.35 0.89
CA GLU A 40 -12.93 2.16 0.73
C GLU A 40 -13.71 2.72 1.92
N THR A 41 -13.22 2.52 3.14
CA THR A 41 -13.82 3.08 4.34
C THR A 41 -13.77 4.59 4.33
N LEU A 42 -12.63 5.22 4.03
CA LEU A 42 -12.51 6.67 3.86
C LEU A 42 -13.49 7.20 2.82
N ALA A 43 -13.58 6.53 1.66
CA ALA A 43 -14.50 6.93 0.60
C ALA A 43 -15.98 6.87 1.06
N SER A 44 -16.36 5.90 1.89
CA SER A 44 -17.71 5.81 2.45
C SER A 44 -18.07 6.99 3.38
N TYR A 45 -17.07 7.63 3.95
CA TYR A 45 -17.21 8.88 4.73
C TYR A 45 -16.92 10.15 3.92
N ASN A 46 -16.92 10.04 2.58
CA ASN A 46 -16.64 11.16 1.68
C ASN A 46 -15.26 11.81 1.89
N ALA A 47 -14.27 11.01 2.33
CA ALA A 47 -12.87 11.39 2.46
C ALA A 47 -12.05 10.65 1.41
N GLU A 48 -11.19 11.37 0.67
CA GLU A 48 -10.41 10.80 -0.42
C GLU A 48 -8.97 10.51 0.02
N GLY A 49 -8.62 9.24 0.19
CA GLY A 49 -7.27 8.74 0.23
C GLY A 49 -6.81 8.23 -1.14
N ARG A 50 -5.54 7.93 -1.29
CA ARG A 50 -4.96 7.38 -2.53
C ARG A 50 -4.05 6.19 -2.22
N PRO A 51 -3.98 5.17 -3.08
CA PRO A 51 -2.93 4.16 -2.97
C PRO A 51 -1.56 4.80 -3.22
N ILE A 52 -0.51 4.23 -2.66
CA ILE A 52 0.85 4.56 -3.09
C ILE A 52 1.00 4.18 -4.58
N TRP A 53 1.81 4.93 -5.31
CA TRP A 53 2.03 4.69 -6.74
C TRP A 53 2.63 3.31 -6.98
N LYS A 54 2.04 2.60 -7.93
CA LYS A 54 2.59 1.34 -8.42
C LYS A 54 3.99 1.57 -8.99
N PRO A 55 5.03 0.90 -8.49
CA PRO A 55 6.40 1.07 -8.97
C PRO A 55 6.54 0.86 -10.47
N MET A 56 7.46 1.57 -11.10
CA MET A 56 7.65 1.54 -12.55
C MET A 56 7.93 0.13 -13.09
N HIS A 57 8.77 -0.65 -12.39
CA HIS A 57 9.09 -2.02 -12.79
C HIS A 57 7.89 -2.98 -12.68
N MET A 58 6.85 -2.63 -11.94
CA MET A 58 5.59 -3.38 -11.86
C MET A 58 4.59 -2.97 -12.96
N GLN A 59 4.88 -1.95 -13.76
CA GLN A 59 4.03 -1.55 -14.88
C GLN A 59 4.21 -2.52 -16.06
N PRO A 60 3.12 -2.92 -16.76
CA PRO A 60 3.19 -3.90 -17.85
C PRO A 60 4.21 -3.54 -18.94
N ILE A 61 4.38 -2.26 -19.24
CA ILE A 61 5.31 -1.78 -20.27
C ILE A 61 6.77 -2.10 -19.94
N PHE A 62 7.13 -2.22 -18.64
CA PHE A 62 8.51 -2.45 -18.20
C PHE A 62 8.79 -3.91 -17.80
N ARG A 63 7.83 -4.84 -18.05
CA ARG A 63 7.96 -6.24 -17.61
C ARG A 63 9.21 -6.97 -18.09
N ASN A 64 9.75 -6.55 -19.22
CA ASN A 64 10.91 -7.19 -19.85
C ASN A 64 12.22 -6.43 -19.59
N ASN A 65 12.17 -5.32 -18.84
CA ASN A 65 13.35 -4.55 -18.51
C ASN A 65 14.11 -5.21 -17.35
N ASP A 66 15.39 -4.93 -17.26
CA ASP A 66 16.18 -5.32 -16.10
C ASP A 66 15.75 -4.52 -14.87
N PHE A 67 15.79 -5.18 -13.72
CA PHE A 67 15.50 -4.58 -12.43
C PHE A 67 16.56 -5.00 -11.42
N ILE A 68 17.15 -4.02 -10.76
CA ILE A 68 18.20 -4.24 -9.76
C ILE A 68 17.55 -4.33 -8.38
N THR A 69 17.69 -5.47 -7.75
CA THR A 69 17.26 -5.71 -6.36
C THR A 69 18.45 -5.61 -5.40
N ARG A 70 18.19 -5.70 -4.11
CA ARG A 70 19.24 -5.78 -3.08
C ARG A 70 20.19 -6.98 -3.26
N GLU A 71 19.73 -8.06 -3.86
CA GLU A 71 20.51 -9.29 -4.08
C GLU A 71 21.09 -9.38 -5.49
N GLY A 72 20.98 -8.35 -6.30
CA GLY A 72 21.52 -8.27 -7.65
C GLY A 72 20.51 -7.96 -8.72
N SER A 73 20.90 -8.14 -9.97
CA SER A 73 20.07 -7.84 -11.13
C SER A 73 19.08 -8.97 -11.42
N GLY A 74 17.89 -8.61 -11.87
CA GLY A 74 16.85 -9.52 -12.30
C GLY A 74 15.96 -8.88 -13.35
N ARG A 75 15.00 -9.64 -13.88
CA ARG A 75 13.96 -9.05 -14.72
C ARG A 75 12.93 -8.32 -13.87
N ALA A 76 12.42 -7.22 -14.38
CA ALA A 76 11.28 -6.53 -13.81
C ALA A 76 10.11 -7.50 -13.64
N LYS A 77 9.43 -7.40 -12.51
CA LYS A 77 8.27 -8.21 -12.20
C LYS A 77 7.05 -7.31 -12.23
N THR A 78 6.04 -7.68 -13.00
CA THR A 78 4.99 -6.76 -13.43
C THR A 78 3.77 -6.70 -12.54
N ASN A 79 3.68 -7.54 -11.51
CA ASN A 79 2.50 -7.56 -10.65
C ASN A 79 2.84 -8.04 -9.25
N ALA A 80 1.93 -7.79 -8.32
CA ALA A 80 1.96 -8.30 -6.95
C ALA A 80 1.81 -9.83 -6.84
N TYR A 81 1.57 -10.51 -7.95
CA TYR A 81 1.44 -11.98 -8.03
C TYR A 81 2.77 -12.68 -8.24
N ILE A 82 3.84 -12.05 -7.86
CA ILE A 82 5.15 -12.67 -7.95
C ILE A 82 5.17 -13.88 -7.05
N VAL A 83 5.19 -15.03 -7.67
CA VAL A 83 5.41 -16.29 -6.99
C VAL A 83 6.90 -16.43 -6.74
N GLY A 84 7.30 -16.52 -5.50
CA GLY A 84 8.68 -16.72 -5.13
C GLY A 84 9.09 -16.01 -3.85
N ARG A 85 10.38 -16.02 -3.58
CA ARG A 85 10.96 -15.37 -2.42
C ARG A 85 10.80 -13.85 -2.51
N THR A 86 10.15 -13.27 -1.52
CA THR A 86 9.90 -11.82 -1.43
C THR A 86 10.80 -11.11 -0.43
N SER A 87 11.45 -11.87 0.44
CA SER A 87 12.34 -11.34 1.48
C SER A 87 13.74 -11.93 1.36
N GLY A 88 14.75 -11.15 1.71
CA GLY A 88 16.13 -11.57 1.86
C GLY A 88 16.35 -12.49 3.08
N ASP A 89 17.58 -13.01 3.28
CA ASP A 89 17.94 -13.81 4.44
C ASP A 89 17.89 -13.01 5.75
N ASP A 90 17.95 -11.69 5.65
CA ASP A 90 17.81 -10.74 6.76
C ASP A 90 16.33 -10.41 7.10
N GLY A 91 15.38 -11.06 6.43
CA GLY A 91 13.94 -10.82 6.58
C GLY A 91 13.43 -9.53 5.93
N MET A 92 14.32 -8.72 5.35
CA MET A 92 13.92 -7.47 4.70
C MET A 92 13.36 -7.72 3.29
N PRO A 93 12.40 -6.90 2.82
CA PRO A 93 11.88 -7.01 1.47
C PRO A 93 12.99 -6.90 0.42
N LEU A 94 12.98 -7.79 -0.58
CA LEU A 94 13.88 -7.70 -1.75
C LEU A 94 13.50 -6.53 -2.65
N ASP A 95 12.22 -6.26 -2.77
CA ASP A 95 11.66 -5.16 -3.53
C ASP A 95 10.93 -4.20 -2.60
N ILE A 96 11.65 -3.19 -2.14
CA ILE A 96 11.12 -2.17 -1.22
C ILE A 96 9.97 -1.38 -1.85
N GLY A 97 10.06 -1.09 -3.14
CA GLY A 97 9.01 -0.35 -3.85
C GLY A 97 7.70 -1.14 -3.89
N MET A 98 7.75 -2.44 -4.16
CA MET A 98 6.59 -3.33 -4.13
C MET A 98 6.03 -3.44 -2.71
N ASP A 99 6.87 -3.59 -1.69
CA ASP A 99 6.45 -3.68 -0.29
C ASP A 99 5.71 -2.42 0.15
N ILE A 100 6.26 -1.24 -0.15
CA ILE A 100 5.60 0.04 0.16
C ILE A 100 4.28 0.17 -0.62
N PHE A 101 4.23 -0.25 -1.87
CA PHE A 101 3.00 -0.23 -2.66
C PHE A 101 1.93 -1.13 -2.05
N ASP A 102 2.29 -2.33 -1.59
CA ASP A 102 1.35 -3.29 -1.04
C ASP A 102 0.78 -2.87 0.32
N ARG A 103 1.60 -2.25 1.16
CA ARG A 103 1.22 -1.89 2.54
C ARG A 103 0.93 -0.41 2.75
N GLY A 104 1.18 0.43 1.74
CA GLY A 104 1.13 1.87 1.85
C GLY A 104 -0.11 2.51 1.25
N LEU A 105 -0.49 3.65 1.82
CA LEU A 105 -1.51 4.54 1.27
C LEU A 105 -1.19 5.99 1.59
N CYS A 106 -1.77 6.89 0.80
CA CYS A 106 -1.73 8.32 1.03
C CYS A 106 -3.05 8.75 1.69
N LEU A 107 -2.96 9.39 2.83
CA LEU A 107 -4.09 9.97 3.54
C LEU A 107 -4.48 11.32 2.92
N PRO A 108 -5.71 11.79 3.14
CA PRO A 108 -6.10 13.16 2.78
C PRO A 108 -5.09 14.16 3.35
N SER A 109 -4.56 15.04 2.52
CA SER A 109 -3.45 15.94 2.86
C SER A 109 -3.66 17.33 2.27
N ASP A 110 -4.69 18.03 2.73
CA ASP A 110 -4.95 19.43 2.36
C ASP A 110 -4.35 20.36 3.41
N ASN A 111 -3.62 21.39 2.98
CA ASN A 111 -3.06 22.41 3.85
C ASN A 111 -4.13 23.33 4.51
N LYS A 112 -5.38 23.23 4.06
CA LYS A 112 -6.54 23.92 4.64
C LYS A 112 -7.37 23.04 5.56
N MET A 113 -6.97 21.78 5.74
CA MET A 113 -7.67 20.83 6.61
C MET A 113 -7.71 21.35 8.04
N THR A 114 -8.90 21.37 8.65
CA THR A 114 -9.04 21.73 10.05
C THR A 114 -8.62 20.58 10.96
N LYS A 115 -8.39 20.88 12.23
CA LYS A 115 -8.07 19.86 13.23
C LYS A 115 -9.18 18.82 13.36
N GLU A 116 -10.44 19.25 13.34
CA GLU A 116 -11.62 18.40 13.44
C GLU A 116 -11.73 17.43 12.23
N GLN A 117 -11.41 17.92 11.04
CA GLN A 117 -11.35 17.08 9.83
C GLN A 117 -10.23 16.05 9.93
N GLN A 118 -9.05 16.47 10.40
CA GLN A 118 -7.94 15.55 10.62
C GLN A 118 -8.27 14.49 11.67
N ASP A 119 -8.83 14.88 12.81
CA ASP A 119 -9.24 13.98 13.88
C ASP A 119 -10.29 12.96 13.36
N SER A 120 -11.23 13.40 12.54
CA SER A 120 -12.21 12.52 11.90
C SER A 120 -11.57 11.47 11.01
N ILE A 121 -10.57 11.84 10.19
CA ILE A 121 -9.82 10.89 9.34
C ILE A 121 -9.07 9.88 10.21
N ILE A 122 -8.43 10.33 11.29
CA ILE A 122 -7.72 9.45 12.22
C ILE A 122 -8.67 8.42 12.82
N GLU A 123 -9.85 8.84 13.28
CA GLU A 123 -10.84 7.94 13.87
C GLU A 123 -11.39 6.94 12.84
N ILE A 124 -11.61 7.33 11.57
CA ILE A 124 -12.01 6.43 10.51
C ILE A 124 -10.96 5.34 10.29
N VAL A 125 -9.68 5.75 10.20
CA VAL A 125 -8.57 4.80 10.00
C VAL A 125 -8.44 3.83 11.19
N LYS A 126 -8.57 4.32 12.43
CA LYS A 126 -8.51 3.46 13.62
C LYS A 126 -9.61 2.39 13.62
N LYS A 127 -10.82 2.74 13.21
CA LYS A 127 -11.95 1.78 13.13
C LYS A 127 -11.67 0.60 12.21
N CYS A 128 -10.81 0.77 11.20
CA CYS A 128 -10.43 -0.33 10.32
C CYS A 128 -9.57 -1.41 11.04
N PHE A 129 -9.09 -1.13 12.24
CA PHE A 129 -8.30 -2.06 13.03
C PHE A 129 -9.04 -2.57 14.31
N GLU A 130 -10.31 -2.26 14.48
CA GLU A 130 -11.17 -2.74 15.58
C GLU A 130 -11.91 -4.03 15.19
#